data_8b9d164d3d1f664c09da7940c6ebf6a0
#
_entry.id   8b9d164d3d1f664c09da7940c6ebf6a0
#
_cell.length_a   1.000
_cell.length_b   1.000
_cell.length_c   1.000
_cell.angle_alpha   90.00
_cell.angle_beta   90.00
_cell.angle_gamma   90.00
#
_symmetry.space_group_name_H-M   'P 1'
#
loop_
_entity.id
_entity.type
_entity.pdbx_description
1 polymer ?
#
loop_
_entity_poly.entity_id
_entity_poly.type
_entity_poly.pdbx_seq_one_letter_code
_entity_poly.pdbx_strand_id
1 'polypeptide(L)'
;MKKILLFLVFALINPTPAFAAPVYVFPVANCKATYGKYHHDYPATDIQAKKGCAFVAPINGVVEDVNRKDIWSGKTNLGKDRGGLSVSIIGEDGVRYYGSHLSKIEVGIAPGVVVIAGQKLGEVGSTGSARGTKPHLHFGISYPTIPGDWEIRRGVIYPWKYLDAWKAGKDLSPVKAVAKAKANAGK
;
A
#
# COMPACT_ATOMS: atom_id res chain seq x y z
N MET A 1 62.54 -31.50 23.54
CA MET A 1 62.03 -30.48 22.59
C MET A 1 60.55 -30.76 22.31
N LYS A 2 59.65 -30.01 22.93
CA LYS A 2 58.17 -30.18 22.72
C LYS A 2 57.75 -29.30 21.53
N LYS A 3 57.21 -29.93 20.47
CA LYS A 3 56.63 -29.21 19.30
C LYS A 3 55.24 -28.74 19.67
N ILE A 4 55.02 -27.44 19.74
CA ILE A 4 53.69 -26.81 19.89
C ILE A 4 53.06 -26.78 18.52
N LEU A 5 51.95 -27.47 18.32
CA LEU A 5 51.14 -27.46 17.11
C LEU A 5 50.10 -26.33 17.23
N LEU A 6 50.29 -25.26 16.47
CA LEU A 6 49.38 -24.12 16.46
C LEU A 6 48.22 -24.44 15.49
N PHE A 7 47.00 -24.67 16.01
CA PHE A 7 45.79 -24.80 15.21
C PHE A 7 45.25 -23.42 14.85
N LEU A 8 45.38 -23.04 13.57
CA LEU A 8 44.67 -21.86 13.03
C LEU A 8 43.19 -22.23 12.80
N VAL A 9 42.31 -21.68 13.63
CA VAL A 9 40.87 -21.76 13.41
C VAL A 9 40.49 -20.69 12.40
N PHE A 10 40.20 -21.08 11.16
CA PHE A 10 39.57 -20.21 10.17
C PHE A 10 38.08 -20.05 10.51
N ALA A 11 37.71 -18.91 11.05
CA ALA A 11 36.28 -18.54 11.18
C ALA A 11 35.72 -18.25 9.77
N LEU A 12 34.88 -19.13 9.28
CA LEU A 12 34.07 -18.90 8.06
C LEU A 12 33.04 -17.81 8.37
N ILE A 13 33.33 -16.59 8.01
CA ILE A 13 32.38 -15.48 8.01
C ILE A 13 31.44 -15.72 6.81
N ASN A 14 30.29 -16.32 7.05
CA ASN A 14 29.22 -16.35 6.05
C ASN A 14 28.67 -14.94 5.91
N PRO A 15 28.77 -14.30 4.73
CA PRO A 15 28.15 -13.00 4.51
C PRO A 15 26.64 -13.19 4.62
N THR A 16 26.00 -12.49 5.55
CA THR A 16 24.54 -12.37 5.57
C THR A 16 24.11 -11.73 4.25
N PRO A 17 23.11 -12.28 3.53
CA PRO A 17 22.61 -11.66 2.31
C PRO A 17 22.11 -10.25 2.66
N ALA A 18 22.71 -9.23 2.06
CA ALA A 18 22.19 -7.87 2.13
C ALA A 18 20.89 -7.85 1.32
N PHE A 19 19.73 -7.78 1.99
CA PHE A 19 18.48 -7.50 1.31
C PHE A 19 18.59 -6.11 0.67
N ALA A 20 18.31 -6.02 -0.63
CA ALA A 20 18.21 -4.74 -1.30
C ALA A 20 17.14 -3.89 -0.61
N ALA A 21 17.39 -2.58 -0.47
CA ALA A 21 16.39 -1.66 0.09
C ALA A 21 15.12 -1.71 -0.76
N PRO A 22 13.91 -1.63 -0.14
CA PRO A 22 12.66 -1.62 -0.87
C PRO A 22 12.60 -0.47 -1.87
N VAL A 23 12.15 -0.76 -3.08
CA VAL A 23 11.93 0.24 -4.13
C VAL A 23 10.46 0.63 -4.14
N TYR A 24 10.18 1.93 -4.05
CA TYR A 24 8.82 2.46 -4.05
C TYR A 24 8.48 3.16 -5.36
N VAL A 25 7.26 2.98 -5.83
CA VAL A 25 6.73 3.68 -7.02
C VAL A 25 5.43 4.41 -6.71
N PHE A 26 5.18 5.48 -7.44
CA PHE A 26 3.93 6.23 -7.31
C PHE A 26 2.74 5.35 -7.75
N PRO A 27 1.65 5.25 -6.96
CA PRO A 27 0.62 4.23 -7.14
C PRO A 27 -0.33 4.46 -8.33
N VAL A 28 -0.21 5.57 -9.07
CA VAL A 28 -0.97 5.81 -10.31
C VAL A 28 -0.01 5.95 -11.47
N ALA A 29 -0.06 5.00 -12.42
CA ALA A 29 0.83 4.97 -13.57
C ALA A 29 0.12 5.41 -14.86
N ASN A 30 0.93 5.88 -15.83
CA ASN A 30 0.52 6.22 -17.20
C ASN A 30 -0.54 7.33 -17.33
N CYS A 31 -0.67 8.18 -16.31
CA CYS A 31 -1.67 9.25 -16.26
C CYS A 31 -1.15 10.48 -15.53
N LYS A 32 -1.72 11.65 -15.87
CA LYS A 32 -1.60 12.84 -15.03
C LYS A 32 -2.43 12.61 -13.77
N ALA A 33 -1.80 12.81 -12.61
CA ALA A 33 -2.44 12.68 -11.31
C ALA A 33 -2.06 13.86 -10.40
N THR A 34 -3.05 14.33 -9.63
CA THR A 34 -2.89 15.38 -8.62
C THR A 34 -3.50 14.92 -7.30
N TYR A 35 -3.01 15.43 -6.17
CA TYR A 35 -3.53 15.08 -4.84
C TYR A 35 -3.28 16.20 -3.86
N GLY A 36 -4.15 16.27 -2.84
CA GLY A 36 -3.97 17.14 -1.69
C GLY A 36 -3.09 16.50 -0.62
N LYS A 37 -2.68 17.31 0.37
CA LYS A 37 -1.90 16.80 1.51
C LYS A 37 -2.74 15.98 2.47
N TYR A 38 -4.02 16.27 2.58
CA TYR A 38 -4.90 15.74 3.61
C TYR A 38 -6.21 15.25 2.99
N HIS A 39 -6.69 14.12 3.47
CA HIS A 39 -8.07 13.69 3.33
C HIS A 39 -8.91 14.40 4.41
N HIS A 40 -10.21 14.57 4.16
CA HIS A 40 -11.08 15.40 5.02
C HIS A 40 -11.35 14.81 6.42
N ASP A 41 -11.48 13.46 6.55
CA ASP A 41 -11.93 12.84 7.81
C ASP A 41 -10.82 12.09 8.58
N TYR A 42 -9.84 11.51 7.88
CA TYR A 42 -8.81 10.64 8.47
C TYR A 42 -7.53 10.65 7.63
N PRO A 43 -6.41 10.14 8.17
CA PRO A 43 -5.13 10.15 7.45
C PRO A 43 -5.12 9.25 6.21
N ALA A 44 -5.41 9.84 5.06
CA ALA A 44 -5.36 9.22 3.73
C ALA A 44 -5.12 10.32 2.67
N THR A 45 -5.20 9.96 1.39
CA THR A 45 -5.14 10.92 0.27
C THR A 45 -5.98 10.39 -0.90
N ASP A 46 -6.71 11.31 -1.54
CA ASP A 46 -7.41 11.05 -2.80
C ASP A 46 -6.55 11.54 -3.97
N ILE A 47 -6.07 10.59 -4.77
CA ILE A 47 -5.27 10.86 -5.96
C ILE A 47 -6.22 11.02 -7.15
N GLN A 48 -6.46 12.27 -7.56
CA GLN A 48 -7.31 12.62 -8.70
C GLN A 48 -6.64 12.18 -9.99
N ALA A 49 -7.27 11.30 -10.74
CA ALA A 49 -6.81 10.84 -12.05
C ALA A 49 -8.02 10.44 -12.91
N LYS A 50 -7.84 10.34 -14.22
CA LYS A 50 -8.93 9.91 -15.11
C LYS A 50 -9.33 8.47 -14.81
N LYS A 51 -10.63 8.15 -14.99
CA LYS A 51 -11.12 6.77 -14.97
C LYS A 51 -10.32 5.92 -15.96
N GLY A 52 -9.91 4.73 -15.53
CA GLY A 52 -9.11 3.80 -16.34
C GLY A 52 -7.58 3.99 -16.19
N CYS A 53 -7.09 5.04 -15.49
CA CYS A 53 -5.67 5.14 -15.12
C CYS A 53 -5.26 3.93 -14.27
N ALA A 54 -4.04 3.41 -14.49
CA ALA A 54 -3.58 2.24 -13.76
C ALA A 54 -3.34 2.55 -12.28
N PHE A 55 -3.98 1.80 -11.39
CA PHE A 55 -3.53 1.62 -10.02
C PHE A 55 -2.49 0.52 -9.99
N VAL A 56 -1.30 0.81 -9.48
CA VAL A 56 -0.17 -0.12 -9.44
C VAL A 56 0.29 -0.38 -8.00
N ALA A 57 0.92 -1.53 -7.76
CA ALA A 57 1.53 -1.85 -6.48
C ALA A 57 2.66 -0.84 -6.19
N PRO A 58 2.62 -0.11 -5.06
CA PRO A 58 3.64 0.89 -4.76
C PRO A 58 4.99 0.28 -4.35
N ILE A 59 5.04 -1.00 -4.05
CA ILE A 59 6.19 -1.77 -3.58
C ILE A 59 5.95 -3.26 -3.89
N ASN A 60 6.99 -4.09 -3.89
CA ASN A 60 6.82 -5.55 -3.89
C ASN A 60 6.00 -5.98 -2.66
N GLY A 61 5.19 -7.01 -2.81
CA GLY A 61 4.36 -7.48 -1.69
C GLY A 61 3.43 -8.62 -2.03
N VAL A 62 2.46 -8.83 -1.16
CA VAL A 62 1.43 -9.86 -1.32
C VAL A 62 0.06 -9.21 -1.22
N VAL A 63 -0.85 -9.56 -2.12
CA VAL A 63 -2.24 -9.12 -2.05
C VAL A 63 -2.88 -9.67 -0.77
N GLU A 64 -3.38 -8.76 0.07
CA GLU A 64 -4.03 -9.10 1.33
C GLU A 64 -5.54 -9.30 1.16
N ASP A 65 -6.17 -8.34 0.49
CA ASP A 65 -7.64 -8.31 0.34
C ASP A 65 -8.05 -7.70 -1.00
N VAL A 66 -9.15 -8.21 -1.55
CA VAL A 66 -9.74 -7.76 -2.81
C VAL A 66 -11.25 -7.69 -2.69
N ASN A 67 -11.83 -6.50 -2.81
CA ASN A 67 -13.27 -6.35 -2.93
C ASN A 67 -13.69 -6.11 -4.39
N ARG A 68 -14.35 -7.11 -4.99
CA ARG A 68 -14.85 -7.07 -6.38
C ARG A 68 -16.34 -6.68 -6.48
N LYS A 69 -16.99 -6.37 -5.35
CA LYS A 69 -18.43 -6.05 -5.32
C LYS A 69 -18.63 -4.62 -4.83
N ASP A 70 -19.24 -3.79 -5.64
CA ASP A 70 -19.67 -2.46 -5.24
C ASP A 70 -21.12 -2.51 -4.71
N ILE A 71 -21.23 -2.78 -3.41
CA ILE A 71 -22.51 -2.89 -2.70
C ILE A 71 -22.88 -1.64 -1.88
N TRP A 72 -22.06 -0.58 -1.95
CA TRP A 72 -22.34 0.63 -1.20
C TRP A 72 -23.70 1.24 -1.59
N SER A 73 -24.41 1.71 -0.58
CA SER A 73 -25.68 2.41 -0.72
C SER A 73 -25.64 3.71 0.08
N GLY A 74 -25.99 4.82 -0.55
CA GLY A 74 -26.12 6.11 0.14
C GLY A 74 -27.21 6.11 1.23
N LYS A 75 -28.17 5.17 1.17
CA LYS A 75 -29.22 5.03 2.18
C LYS A 75 -28.68 4.50 3.51
N THR A 76 -27.81 3.48 3.49
CA THR A 76 -27.22 2.89 4.70
C THR A 76 -25.88 3.52 5.06
N ASN A 77 -25.13 3.95 4.05
CA ASN A 77 -23.81 4.59 4.15
C ASN A 77 -22.83 3.87 5.06
N LEU A 78 -22.83 2.54 5.06
CA LEU A 78 -21.98 1.71 5.89
C LEU A 78 -20.51 1.92 5.55
N GLY A 79 -19.68 2.23 6.55
CA GLY A 79 -18.26 2.56 6.37
C GLY A 79 -17.46 1.46 5.65
N LYS A 80 -17.71 0.19 5.98
CA LYS A 80 -17.07 -0.97 5.35
C LYS A 80 -17.30 -1.08 3.83
N ASP A 81 -18.40 -0.53 3.33
CA ASP A 81 -18.81 -0.63 1.92
C ASP A 81 -18.37 0.60 1.09
N ARG A 82 -17.96 1.70 1.76
CA ARG A 82 -17.63 2.98 1.11
C ARG A 82 -16.52 2.86 0.06
N GLY A 83 -15.56 1.94 0.23
CA GLY A 83 -14.46 1.77 -0.71
C GLY A 83 -14.87 1.31 -2.12
N GLY A 84 -16.06 0.68 -2.27
CA GLY A 84 -16.43 0.06 -3.54
C GLY A 84 -15.41 -1.01 -3.95
N LEU A 85 -15.03 -1.08 -5.24
CA LEU A 85 -13.98 -1.98 -5.68
C LEU A 85 -12.64 -1.55 -5.11
N SER A 86 -11.90 -2.47 -4.50
CA SER A 86 -10.65 -2.14 -3.81
C SER A 86 -9.66 -3.30 -3.77
N VAL A 87 -8.38 -2.96 -3.60
CA VAL A 87 -7.28 -3.91 -3.39
C VAL A 87 -6.40 -3.39 -2.26
N SER A 88 -6.01 -4.28 -1.33
CA SER A 88 -4.91 -4.04 -0.38
C SER A 88 -3.76 -5.00 -0.64
N ILE A 89 -2.55 -4.51 -0.45
CA ILE A 89 -1.35 -5.34 -0.40
C ILE A 89 -0.62 -5.13 0.92
N ILE A 90 0.06 -6.17 1.41
CA ILE A 90 1.10 -6.04 2.42
C ILE A 90 2.42 -5.98 1.67
N GLY A 91 3.12 -4.86 1.78
CA GLY A 91 4.43 -4.66 1.19
C GLY A 91 5.50 -5.53 1.86
N GLU A 92 6.60 -5.78 1.15
CA GLU A 92 7.78 -6.46 1.71
C GLU A 92 8.36 -5.73 2.94
N ASP A 93 8.01 -4.45 3.12
CA ASP A 93 8.31 -3.63 4.29
C ASP A 93 7.35 -3.82 5.48
N GLY A 94 6.37 -4.72 5.36
CA GLY A 94 5.37 -5.01 6.39
C GLY A 94 4.26 -3.96 6.52
N VAL A 95 4.18 -2.97 5.63
CA VAL A 95 3.14 -1.93 5.62
C VAL A 95 2.00 -2.32 4.68
N ARG A 96 0.76 -1.99 5.07
CA ARG A 96 -0.41 -2.14 4.19
C ARG A 96 -0.57 -0.92 3.30
N TYR A 97 -0.81 -1.17 2.02
CA TYR A 97 -1.14 -0.19 1.00
C TYR A 97 -2.51 -0.51 0.41
N TYR A 98 -3.43 0.43 0.53
CA TYR A 98 -4.83 0.26 0.14
C TYR A 98 -5.21 1.23 -0.96
N GLY A 99 -5.85 0.72 -2.03
CA GLY A 99 -6.44 1.52 -3.09
C GLY A 99 -7.90 1.17 -3.29
N SER A 100 -8.78 2.17 -3.35
CA SER A 100 -10.22 1.97 -3.51
C SER A 100 -10.86 2.93 -4.52
N HIS A 101 -12.17 2.82 -4.69
CA HIS A 101 -12.99 3.46 -5.72
C HIS A 101 -12.64 3.03 -7.14
N LEU A 102 -12.07 1.82 -7.30
CA LEU A 102 -11.62 1.31 -8.59
C LEU A 102 -12.81 1.10 -9.55
N SER A 103 -12.56 1.26 -10.86
CA SER A 103 -13.52 0.90 -11.90
C SER A 103 -13.37 -0.57 -12.34
N LYS A 104 -12.18 -1.14 -12.14
CA LYS A 104 -11.83 -2.52 -12.49
C LYS A 104 -10.69 -3.00 -11.61
N ILE A 105 -10.69 -4.29 -11.31
CA ILE A 105 -9.56 -5.00 -10.70
C ILE A 105 -9.02 -5.98 -11.74
N GLU A 106 -7.70 -6.03 -11.92
CA GLU A 106 -7.07 -6.89 -12.91
C GLU A 106 -7.37 -8.37 -12.67
N VAL A 107 -7.38 -9.13 -13.77
CA VAL A 107 -7.51 -10.58 -13.73
C VAL A 107 -6.27 -11.16 -13.03
N GLY A 108 -6.47 -12.15 -12.18
CA GLY A 108 -5.37 -12.78 -11.43
C GLY A 108 -4.98 -12.08 -10.13
N ILE A 109 -5.47 -10.86 -9.85
CA ILE A 109 -5.26 -10.20 -8.54
C ILE A 109 -6.23 -10.81 -7.52
N ALA A 110 -5.70 -11.57 -6.58
CA ALA A 110 -6.46 -12.25 -5.53
C ALA A 110 -5.62 -12.34 -4.23
N PRO A 111 -6.24 -12.50 -3.06
CA PRO A 111 -5.50 -12.70 -1.81
C PRO A 111 -4.44 -13.81 -1.94
N GLY A 112 -3.25 -13.56 -1.42
CA GLY A 112 -2.08 -14.46 -1.49
C GLY A 112 -1.23 -14.32 -2.77
N VAL A 113 -1.66 -13.58 -3.78
CA VAL A 113 -0.87 -13.35 -5.00
C VAL A 113 0.30 -12.42 -4.70
N VAL A 114 1.51 -12.84 -5.08
CA VAL A 114 2.72 -12.01 -5.02
C VAL A 114 2.68 -10.98 -6.15
N VAL A 115 2.99 -9.74 -5.85
CA VAL A 115 3.04 -8.63 -6.80
C VAL A 115 4.38 -7.89 -6.68
N ILE A 116 4.83 -7.33 -7.78
CA ILE A 116 6.05 -6.51 -7.82
C ILE A 116 5.70 -5.02 -7.92
N ALA A 117 6.60 -4.15 -7.48
CA ALA A 117 6.46 -2.70 -7.61
C ALA A 117 6.15 -2.30 -9.07
N GLY A 118 5.13 -1.47 -9.27
CA GLY A 118 4.66 -1.07 -10.60
C GLY A 118 3.69 -2.04 -11.29
N GLN A 119 3.46 -3.24 -10.75
CA GLN A 119 2.48 -4.18 -11.29
C GLN A 119 1.06 -3.61 -11.18
N LYS A 120 0.30 -3.64 -12.28
CA LYS A 120 -1.08 -3.16 -12.31
C LYS A 120 -1.98 -4.05 -11.43
N LEU A 121 -2.70 -3.41 -10.51
CA LEU A 121 -3.67 -4.04 -9.60
C LEU A 121 -5.11 -3.81 -10.07
N GLY A 122 -5.36 -2.67 -10.71
CA GLY A 122 -6.68 -2.26 -11.14
C GLY A 122 -6.67 -0.93 -11.87
N GLU A 123 -7.84 -0.31 -11.99
CA GLU A 123 -8.03 0.96 -12.67
C GLU A 123 -8.78 1.95 -11.79
N VAL A 124 -8.32 3.21 -11.79
CA VAL A 124 -8.99 4.32 -11.11
C VAL A 124 -10.44 4.44 -11.57
N GLY A 125 -11.33 4.70 -10.64
CA GLY A 125 -12.76 4.85 -10.91
C GLY A 125 -13.45 5.80 -9.95
N SER A 126 -14.72 5.49 -9.67
CA SER A 126 -15.57 6.22 -8.73
C SER A 126 -16.64 5.32 -8.13
N THR A 127 -16.29 4.06 -7.78
CA THR A 127 -17.21 3.12 -7.12
C THR A 127 -17.34 3.42 -5.63
N GLY A 128 -18.25 2.76 -4.96
CA GLY A 128 -18.53 3.02 -3.54
C GLY A 128 -19.08 4.43 -3.30
N SER A 129 -18.65 5.05 -2.22
CA SER A 129 -19.10 6.41 -1.85
C SER A 129 -18.58 7.51 -2.80
N ALA A 130 -17.66 7.19 -3.70
CA ALA A 130 -17.20 8.10 -4.74
C ALA A 130 -18.15 8.22 -5.96
N ARG A 131 -19.27 7.48 -5.98
CA ARG A 131 -20.28 7.62 -7.04
C ARG A 131 -20.75 9.08 -7.16
N GLY A 132 -20.74 9.60 -8.39
CA GLY A 132 -21.12 10.99 -8.67
C GLY A 132 -20.02 12.02 -8.41
N THR A 133 -18.85 11.60 -7.95
CA THR A 133 -17.67 12.47 -7.82
C THR A 133 -16.71 12.32 -9.00
N LYS A 134 -15.69 13.19 -9.08
CA LYS A 134 -14.60 13.02 -10.04
C LYS A 134 -13.84 11.72 -9.74
N PRO A 135 -13.43 10.96 -10.78
CA PRO A 135 -12.66 9.74 -10.57
C PRO A 135 -11.36 10.02 -9.81
N HIS A 136 -11.07 9.15 -8.83
CA HIS A 136 -9.86 9.22 -8.02
C HIS A 136 -9.52 7.86 -7.44
N LEU A 137 -8.28 7.69 -7.04
CA LEU A 137 -7.83 6.60 -6.20
C LEU A 137 -7.80 7.10 -4.76
N HIS A 138 -8.68 6.60 -3.90
CA HIS A 138 -8.46 6.75 -2.47
C HIS A 138 -7.27 5.86 -2.09
N PHE A 139 -6.21 6.46 -1.54
CA PHE A 139 -4.97 5.77 -1.20
C PHE A 139 -4.67 5.89 0.29
N GLY A 140 -4.65 4.74 0.96
CA GLY A 140 -4.37 4.60 2.39
C GLY A 140 -3.06 3.85 2.65
N ILE A 141 -2.32 4.28 3.68
CA ILE A 141 -1.15 3.60 4.22
C ILE A 141 -1.43 3.28 5.69
N SER A 142 -1.31 2.00 6.08
CA SER A 142 -1.62 1.54 7.44
C SER A 142 -0.77 0.34 7.87
N TYR A 143 -0.94 -0.09 9.10
CA TYR A 143 -0.41 -1.37 9.58
C TYR A 143 -1.41 -2.50 9.31
N PRO A 144 -0.95 -3.75 9.13
CA PRO A 144 -1.81 -4.92 9.03
C PRO A 144 -2.64 -5.14 10.31
N THR A 145 -3.90 -5.53 10.14
CA THR A 145 -4.86 -5.83 11.21
C THR A 145 -5.65 -7.10 10.88
N ILE A 146 -6.58 -7.48 11.74
CA ILE A 146 -7.49 -8.60 11.46
C ILE A 146 -8.35 -8.33 10.21
N PRO A 147 -8.79 -9.37 9.49
CA PRO A 147 -9.71 -9.23 8.37
C PRO A 147 -10.98 -8.45 8.78
N GLY A 148 -11.44 -7.56 7.91
CA GLY A 148 -12.64 -6.76 8.14
C GLY A 148 -12.44 -5.45 8.90
N ASP A 149 -11.25 -5.18 9.44
CA ASP A 149 -10.92 -3.89 10.05
C ASP A 149 -10.73 -2.81 8.97
N TRP A 150 -11.84 -2.29 8.48
CA TRP A 150 -11.88 -1.30 7.41
C TRP A 150 -11.43 0.10 7.89
N GLU A 151 -11.54 0.41 9.18
CA GLU A 151 -11.17 1.72 9.73
C GLU A 151 -9.66 1.94 9.69
N ILE A 152 -8.88 0.95 10.08
CA ILE A 152 -7.43 1.01 9.97
C ILE A 152 -6.99 0.86 8.51
N ARG A 153 -7.63 -0.05 7.74
CA ARG A 153 -7.27 -0.31 6.34
C ARG A 153 -7.32 0.96 5.48
N ARG A 154 -8.29 1.84 5.69
CA ARG A 154 -8.48 3.06 4.89
C ARG A 154 -7.35 4.08 5.02
N GLY A 155 -6.48 3.96 6.07
CA GLY A 155 -5.30 4.80 6.27
C GLY A 155 -5.13 5.28 7.71
N VAL A 156 -3.86 5.33 8.17
CA VAL A 156 -3.48 5.81 9.52
C VAL A 156 -2.39 6.88 9.49
N ILE A 157 -1.81 7.15 8.33
CA ILE A 157 -0.85 8.24 8.11
C ILE A 157 -1.19 8.98 6.82
N TYR A 158 -0.89 10.28 6.75
CA TYR A 158 -1.05 11.06 5.52
C TYR A 158 0.01 10.69 4.48
N PRO A 159 -0.38 10.18 3.30
CA PRO A 159 0.55 9.66 2.30
C PRO A 159 1.36 10.73 1.55
N TRP A 160 0.95 11.99 1.51
CA TRP A 160 1.43 13.00 0.56
C TRP A 160 2.95 13.11 0.45
N LYS A 161 3.68 13.09 1.57
CA LYS A 161 5.15 13.20 1.54
C LYS A 161 5.84 11.98 0.92
N TYR A 162 5.23 10.80 1.05
CA TYR A 162 5.69 9.57 0.43
C TYR A 162 5.38 9.59 -1.06
N LEU A 163 4.16 10.03 -1.43
CA LEU A 163 3.75 10.21 -2.82
C LEU A 163 4.65 11.20 -3.56
N ASP A 164 5.02 12.32 -2.93
CA ASP A 164 5.96 13.31 -3.48
C ASP A 164 7.34 12.68 -3.72
N ALA A 165 7.85 11.91 -2.74
CA ALA A 165 9.13 11.22 -2.84
C ALA A 165 9.12 10.17 -3.95
N TRP A 166 8.12 9.28 -3.96
CA TRP A 166 8.01 8.20 -4.94
C TRP A 166 7.81 8.74 -6.37
N LYS A 167 7.05 9.82 -6.52
CA LYS A 167 6.89 10.51 -7.82
C LYS A 167 8.20 11.13 -8.32
N ALA A 168 9.09 11.51 -7.40
CA ALA A 168 10.43 12.01 -7.70
C ALA A 168 11.50 10.90 -7.79
N GLY A 169 11.12 9.62 -7.75
CA GLY A 169 12.03 8.48 -7.79
C GLY A 169 12.88 8.30 -6.53
N LYS A 170 12.37 8.74 -5.36
CA LYS A 170 13.06 8.61 -4.07
C LYS A 170 12.36 7.58 -3.19
N ASP A 171 13.11 6.64 -2.65
CA ASP A 171 12.63 5.53 -1.81
C ASP A 171 12.43 5.95 -0.35
N LEU A 172 11.42 6.81 -0.10
CA LEU A 172 11.05 7.21 1.25
C LEU A 172 10.13 6.16 1.88
N SER A 173 10.62 5.45 2.91
CA SER A 173 9.86 4.41 3.61
C SER A 173 8.86 4.98 4.62
N PRO A 174 7.58 4.50 4.64
CA PRO A 174 6.58 4.88 5.64
C PRO A 174 6.66 4.09 6.95
N VAL A 175 7.49 3.05 7.04
CA VAL A 175 7.54 2.07 8.15
C VAL A 175 7.58 2.74 9.53
N LYS A 176 8.47 3.70 9.74
CA LYS A 176 8.60 4.39 11.05
C LYS A 176 7.33 5.15 11.44
N ALA A 177 6.68 5.81 10.48
CA ALA A 177 5.45 6.56 10.74
C ALA A 177 4.27 5.65 11.03
N VAL A 178 4.16 4.53 10.30
CA VAL A 178 3.12 3.51 10.52
C VAL A 178 3.31 2.83 11.88
N ALA A 179 4.55 2.48 12.25
CA ALA A 179 4.86 1.92 13.57
C ALA A 179 4.47 2.87 14.71
N LYS A 180 4.76 4.18 14.56
CA LYS A 180 4.35 5.21 15.53
C LYS A 180 2.82 5.32 15.62
N ALA A 181 2.10 5.32 14.49
CA ALA A 181 0.64 5.35 14.48
C ALA A 181 0.04 4.14 15.20
N LYS A 182 0.58 2.94 14.96
CA LYS A 182 0.17 1.70 15.65
C LYS A 182 0.38 1.78 17.16
N ALA A 183 1.53 2.24 17.60
CA ALA A 183 1.84 2.41 19.03
C ALA A 183 0.92 3.42 19.73
N ASN A 184 0.45 4.45 19.02
CA ASN A 184 -0.49 5.44 19.56
C ASN A 184 -1.93 4.93 19.61
N ALA A 185 -2.34 4.02 18.73
CA ALA A 185 -3.68 3.43 18.72
C ALA A 185 -3.91 2.42 19.86
N GLY A 186 -2.84 1.89 20.46
CA GLY A 186 -2.90 0.96 21.60
C GLY A 186 -2.86 1.63 22.98
N LYS A 187 -2.93 2.97 23.01
CA LYS A 187 -2.99 3.80 24.24
C LYS A 187 -4.39 4.33 24.46
#